data_fef685fe5d45741874e62a7c50e4c214
#
_entry.id   fef685fe5d45741874e62a7c50e4c214
#
_cell.length_a   1.000
_cell.length_b   1.000
_cell.length_c   1.000
_cell.angle_alpha   90.00
_cell.angle_beta   90.00
_cell.angle_gamma   90.00
#
_symmetry.space_group_name_H-M   'P 1'
#
loop_
_entity.id
_entity.type
_entity.pdbx_description
1 polymer ?
#
loop_
_entity_poly.entity_id
_entity_poly.type
_entity_poly.pdbx_seq_one_letter_code
_entity_poly.pdbx_strand_id
1 'polypeptide(L)'
;MLSPEELRHYQRHVSLPEFGSEGQARLKAGSVLVVGAGGLGCPALQYLTAAGVGRIGICDFDVVEESNLQRQVLFGYSQIDRPKVEAAAERLTDLNPHVSLEPHPERFSPENAERLLSDYDVVLDGSDNFPTRYLVNDACVMFGKPLCFGSIFKFEGQVSVFNYQDGPTYRCLFPKSPNPQDVPNCAEIGVIGVL
;
A
#
# COMPACT_ATOMS: atom_id res chain seq x y z
N MET A 1 12.99 -14.46 -15.36
CA MET A 1 12.33 -14.70 -16.65
C MET A 1 10.84 -14.91 -16.40
N LEU A 2 9.96 -14.45 -17.30
CA LEU A 2 8.52 -14.68 -17.20
C LEU A 2 8.16 -16.09 -17.73
N SER A 3 7.22 -16.76 -17.07
CA SER A 3 6.68 -18.03 -17.55
C SER A 3 5.71 -17.82 -18.73
N PRO A 4 5.36 -18.87 -19.50
CA PRO A 4 4.34 -18.75 -20.53
C PRO A 4 2.96 -18.31 -20.00
N GLU A 5 2.63 -18.70 -18.76
CA GLU A 5 1.41 -18.29 -18.07
C GLU A 5 1.43 -16.79 -17.77
N GLU A 6 2.53 -16.30 -17.24
CA GLU A 6 2.74 -14.88 -16.93
C GLU A 6 2.71 -14.03 -18.22
N LEU A 7 3.31 -14.51 -19.32
CA LEU A 7 3.26 -13.82 -20.61
C LEU A 7 1.82 -13.68 -21.13
N ARG A 8 0.97 -14.70 -20.91
CA ARG A 8 -0.47 -14.60 -21.24
C ARG A 8 -1.19 -13.65 -20.30
N HIS A 9 -0.93 -13.75 -19.00
CA HIS A 9 -1.58 -12.91 -17.98
C HIS A 9 -1.28 -11.42 -18.21
N TYR A 10 -0.01 -11.08 -18.46
CA TYR A 10 0.44 -9.69 -18.66
C TYR A 10 0.51 -9.26 -20.13
N GLN A 11 -0.15 -9.96 -21.05
CA GLN A 11 -0.03 -9.69 -22.49
C GLN A 11 -0.25 -8.20 -22.84
N ARG A 12 -1.19 -7.53 -22.18
CA ARG A 12 -1.48 -6.10 -22.43
C ARG A 12 -0.31 -5.19 -22.06
N HIS A 13 0.41 -5.49 -20.98
CA HIS A 13 1.62 -4.79 -20.59
C HIS A 13 2.77 -5.08 -21.58
N VAL A 14 2.97 -6.34 -21.89
CA VAL A 14 4.05 -6.80 -22.79
C VAL A 14 3.87 -6.26 -24.21
N SER A 15 2.64 -5.98 -24.65
CA SER A 15 2.35 -5.40 -25.96
C SER A 15 2.67 -3.90 -26.07
N LEU A 16 2.96 -3.21 -24.96
CA LEU A 16 3.38 -1.81 -24.99
C LEU A 16 4.88 -1.74 -25.34
N PRO A 17 5.27 -1.08 -26.47
CA PRO A 17 6.67 -1.08 -26.91
C PRO A 17 7.66 -0.51 -25.87
N GLU A 18 7.24 0.51 -25.11
CA GLU A 18 8.06 1.19 -24.10
C GLU A 18 8.20 0.40 -22.82
N PHE A 19 7.35 -0.61 -22.60
CA PHE A 19 7.34 -1.43 -21.40
C PHE A 19 7.83 -2.85 -21.67
N GLY A 20 7.17 -3.57 -22.55
CA GLY A 20 7.54 -4.89 -23.03
C GLY A 20 7.70 -5.96 -21.94
N SER A 21 8.30 -7.06 -22.32
CA SER A 21 8.64 -8.16 -21.39
C SER A 21 9.72 -7.78 -20.36
N GLU A 22 10.59 -6.83 -20.69
CA GLU A 22 11.61 -6.34 -19.78
C GLU A 22 11.01 -5.50 -18.64
N GLY A 23 10.07 -4.61 -18.95
CA GLY A 23 9.32 -3.84 -17.96
C GLY A 23 8.56 -4.76 -17.00
N GLN A 24 7.87 -5.79 -17.53
CA GLN A 24 7.17 -6.77 -16.71
C GLN A 24 8.12 -7.60 -15.85
N ALA A 25 9.30 -7.96 -16.36
CA ALA A 25 10.30 -8.67 -15.58
C ALA A 25 10.87 -7.82 -14.43
N ARG A 26 10.98 -6.51 -14.63
CA ARG A 26 11.35 -5.57 -13.56
C ARG A 26 10.27 -5.46 -12.48
N LEU A 27 8.99 -5.39 -12.86
CA LEU A 27 7.89 -5.43 -11.88
C LEU A 27 7.92 -6.74 -11.07
N LYS A 28 8.09 -7.87 -11.73
CA LYS A 28 8.20 -9.18 -11.08
C LYS A 28 9.39 -9.26 -10.10
N ALA A 29 10.47 -8.56 -10.37
CA ALA A 29 11.65 -8.52 -9.49
C ALA A 29 11.47 -7.56 -8.31
N GLY A 30 10.54 -6.62 -8.40
CA GLY A 30 10.31 -5.59 -7.39
C GLY A 30 9.49 -6.05 -6.21
N SER A 31 9.61 -5.32 -5.10
CA SER A 31 8.90 -5.57 -3.85
C SER A 31 8.36 -4.29 -3.23
N VAL A 32 7.15 -4.34 -2.69
CA VAL A 32 6.46 -3.20 -2.08
C VAL A 32 5.89 -3.58 -0.72
N LEU A 33 6.16 -2.78 0.31
CA LEU A 33 5.43 -2.85 1.58
C LEU A 33 4.28 -1.84 1.55
N VAL A 34 3.06 -2.32 1.74
CA VAL A 34 1.88 -1.46 1.90
C VAL A 34 1.52 -1.39 3.38
N VAL A 35 1.62 -0.19 3.95
CA VAL A 35 1.23 0.10 5.34
C VAL A 35 -0.20 0.63 5.35
N GLY A 36 -1.12 -0.16 5.87
CA GLY A 36 -2.56 0.07 5.87
C GLY A 36 -3.28 -0.61 4.71
N ALA A 37 -4.21 -1.51 5.03
CA ALA A 37 -5.13 -2.18 4.11
C ALA A 37 -6.54 -1.55 4.18
N GLY A 38 -6.59 -0.23 4.37
CA GLY A 38 -7.81 0.59 4.43
C GLY A 38 -8.30 1.08 3.06
N GLY A 39 -9.01 2.20 3.04
CA GLY A 39 -9.59 2.78 1.82
C GLY A 39 -8.56 3.13 0.75
N LEU A 40 -7.36 3.57 1.14
CA LEU A 40 -6.25 3.85 0.22
C LEU A 40 -5.45 2.58 -0.13
N GLY A 41 -5.21 1.72 0.86
CA GLY A 41 -4.45 0.50 0.68
C GLY A 41 -5.15 -0.53 -0.21
N CYS A 42 -6.47 -0.69 -0.08
CA CYS A 42 -7.24 -1.66 -0.88
C CYS A 42 -7.06 -1.49 -2.39
N PRO A 43 -7.34 -0.33 -3.00
CA PRO A 43 -7.14 -0.15 -4.44
C PRO A 43 -5.67 -0.27 -4.85
N ALA A 44 -4.74 0.25 -4.04
CA ALA A 44 -3.31 0.11 -4.31
C ALA A 44 -2.89 -1.37 -4.35
N LEU A 45 -3.26 -2.16 -3.36
CA LEU A 45 -3.00 -3.60 -3.30
C LEU A 45 -3.57 -4.34 -4.52
N GLN A 46 -4.81 -4.04 -4.92
CA GLN A 46 -5.43 -4.66 -6.09
C GLN A 46 -4.66 -4.36 -7.37
N TYR A 47 -4.30 -3.10 -7.64
CA TYR A 47 -3.61 -2.74 -8.86
C TYR A 47 -2.15 -3.16 -8.88
N LEU A 48 -1.42 -3.11 -7.77
CA LEU A 48 -0.06 -3.62 -7.66
C LEU A 48 -0.01 -5.14 -7.91
N THR A 49 -0.96 -5.88 -7.32
CA THR A 49 -1.10 -7.32 -7.53
C THR A 49 -1.47 -7.63 -8.97
N ALA A 50 -2.49 -6.97 -9.52
CA ALA A 50 -2.91 -7.19 -10.91
C ALA A 50 -1.78 -6.87 -11.91
N ALA A 51 -0.98 -5.83 -11.64
CA ALA A 51 0.17 -5.45 -12.45
C ALA A 51 1.34 -6.43 -12.36
N GLY A 52 1.39 -7.28 -11.34
CA GLY A 52 2.44 -8.30 -11.18
C GLY A 52 3.71 -7.80 -10.52
N VAL A 53 3.59 -6.93 -9.51
CA VAL A 53 4.69 -6.66 -8.57
C VAL A 53 5.02 -7.97 -7.85
N GLY A 54 6.28 -8.42 -7.93
CA GLY A 54 6.62 -9.79 -7.56
C GLY A 54 6.39 -10.16 -6.10
N ARG A 55 6.56 -9.20 -5.17
CA ARG A 55 6.36 -9.41 -3.74
C ARG A 55 5.68 -8.19 -3.10
N ILE A 56 4.61 -8.42 -2.36
CA ILE A 56 3.85 -7.38 -1.68
C ILE A 56 3.65 -7.76 -0.21
N GLY A 57 4.24 -6.96 0.69
CA GLY A 57 3.96 -7.00 2.12
C GLY A 57 2.72 -6.18 2.43
N ILE A 58 1.86 -6.70 3.30
CA ILE A 58 0.63 -6.04 3.74
C ILE A 58 0.69 -5.90 5.25
N CYS A 59 0.90 -4.68 5.74
CA CYS A 59 1.00 -4.41 7.18
C CYS A 59 -0.26 -3.68 7.67
N ASP A 60 -1.09 -4.38 8.44
CA ASP A 60 -2.29 -3.83 9.06
C ASP A 60 -2.67 -4.71 10.27
N PHE A 61 -3.14 -4.10 11.35
CA PHE A 61 -3.48 -4.81 12.59
C PHE A 61 -4.99 -4.97 12.80
N ASP A 62 -5.82 -4.35 11.94
CA ASP A 62 -7.26 -4.32 12.07
C ASP A 62 -7.93 -5.57 11.52
N VAL A 63 -9.19 -5.76 11.91
CA VAL A 63 -10.12 -6.70 11.30
C VAL A 63 -11.04 -6.00 10.29
N VAL A 64 -11.66 -6.77 9.42
CA VAL A 64 -12.66 -6.27 8.47
C VAL A 64 -13.94 -5.96 9.24
N GLU A 65 -14.46 -4.75 9.09
CA GLU A 65 -15.73 -4.32 9.68
C GLU A 65 -16.75 -3.98 8.58
N GLU A 66 -18.03 -4.15 8.87
CA GLU A 66 -19.11 -3.78 7.95
C GLU A 66 -19.03 -2.32 7.51
N SER A 67 -18.72 -1.41 8.44
CA SER A 67 -18.54 0.04 8.20
C SER A 67 -17.42 0.37 7.22
N ASN A 68 -16.51 -0.56 6.96
CA ASN A 68 -15.40 -0.40 6.04
C ASN A 68 -15.79 -0.69 4.58
N LEU A 69 -16.77 -1.56 4.33
CA LEU A 69 -17.06 -2.14 3.02
C LEU A 69 -17.48 -1.12 1.97
N GLN A 70 -17.99 0.05 2.37
CA GLN A 70 -18.36 1.12 1.46
C GLN A 70 -17.16 1.77 0.73
N ARG A 71 -15.90 1.56 1.19
CA ARG A 71 -14.68 2.09 0.58
C ARG A 71 -13.52 1.10 0.51
N GLN A 72 -13.53 0.03 1.29
CA GLN A 72 -12.51 -1.01 1.29
C GLN A 72 -12.97 -2.19 0.41
N VAL A 73 -13.07 -1.92 -0.89
CA VAL A 73 -13.70 -2.81 -1.89
C VAL A 73 -12.97 -4.13 -2.15
N LEU A 74 -11.80 -4.31 -1.54
CA LEU A 74 -11.08 -5.58 -1.53
C LEU A 74 -11.81 -6.64 -0.70
N PHE A 75 -12.59 -6.21 0.30
CA PHE A 75 -13.27 -7.08 1.25
C PHE A 75 -14.75 -7.26 0.93
N GLY A 76 -15.34 -8.34 1.42
CA GLY A 76 -16.77 -8.63 1.32
C GLY A 76 -17.37 -9.07 2.66
N TYR A 77 -18.69 -9.20 2.72
CA TYR A 77 -19.44 -9.56 3.94
C TYR A 77 -18.95 -10.85 4.60
N SER A 78 -18.54 -11.85 3.80
CA SER A 78 -18.03 -13.13 4.31
C SER A 78 -16.69 -13.04 5.04
N GLN A 79 -16.05 -11.87 5.00
CA GLN A 79 -14.74 -11.64 5.59
C GLN A 79 -14.78 -10.75 6.84
N ILE A 80 -15.98 -10.31 7.27
CA ILE A 80 -16.15 -9.55 8.51
C ILE A 80 -15.54 -10.33 9.69
N ASP A 81 -14.90 -9.61 10.62
CA ASP A 81 -14.16 -10.09 11.79
C ASP A 81 -12.84 -10.85 11.48
N ARG A 82 -12.50 -11.03 10.22
CA ARG A 82 -11.18 -11.60 9.85
C ARG A 82 -10.09 -10.52 9.83
N PRO A 83 -8.83 -10.87 10.17
CA PRO A 83 -7.69 -9.95 9.99
C PRO A 83 -7.64 -9.43 8.55
N LYS A 84 -7.55 -8.11 8.36
CA LYS A 84 -7.53 -7.47 7.02
C LYS A 84 -6.43 -8.04 6.14
N VAL A 85 -5.24 -8.23 6.69
CA VAL A 85 -4.08 -8.71 5.91
C VAL A 85 -4.28 -10.12 5.37
N GLU A 86 -4.93 -11.01 6.13
CA GLU A 86 -5.22 -12.38 5.71
C GLU A 86 -6.34 -12.39 4.65
N ALA A 87 -7.42 -11.66 4.90
CA ALA A 87 -8.53 -11.51 3.97
C ALA A 87 -8.06 -10.89 2.63
N ALA A 88 -7.17 -9.89 2.69
CA ALA A 88 -6.55 -9.30 1.53
C ALA A 88 -5.69 -10.29 0.76
N ALA A 89 -4.78 -11.01 1.44
CA ALA A 89 -3.90 -11.98 0.79
C ALA A 89 -4.67 -13.08 0.06
N GLU A 90 -5.74 -13.60 0.66
CA GLU A 90 -6.62 -14.59 0.03
C GLU A 90 -7.24 -14.07 -1.28
N ARG A 91 -7.85 -12.88 -1.23
CA ARG A 91 -8.49 -12.26 -2.41
C ARG A 91 -7.50 -11.90 -3.51
N LEU A 92 -6.33 -11.42 -3.14
CA LEU A 92 -5.29 -11.02 -4.08
C LEU A 92 -4.58 -12.23 -4.71
N THR A 93 -4.45 -13.35 -3.99
CA THR A 93 -3.94 -14.61 -4.56
C THR A 93 -4.87 -15.15 -5.66
N ASP A 94 -6.20 -15.02 -5.48
CA ASP A 94 -7.17 -15.39 -6.51
C ASP A 94 -7.11 -14.45 -7.72
N LEU A 95 -6.82 -13.15 -7.50
CA LEU A 95 -6.63 -12.17 -8.57
C LEU A 95 -5.37 -12.45 -9.40
N ASN A 96 -4.24 -12.78 -8.74
CA ASN A 96 -2.97 -13.04 -9.40
C ASN A 96 -2.08 -14.01 -8.61
N PRO A 97 -2.06 -15.29 -8.97
CA PRO A 97 -1.28 -16.31 -8.26
C PRO A 97 0.24 -16.22 -8.49
N HIS A 98 0.70 -15.30 -9.35
CA HIS A 98 2.12 -15.12 -9.65
C HIS A 98 2.81 -14.12 -8.71
N VAL A 99 2.06 -13.49 -7.80
CA VAL A 99 2.56 -12.51 -6.82
C VAL A 99 2.70 -13.15 -5.45
N SER A 100 3.85 -12.95 -4.80
CA SER A 100 4.05 -13.35 -3.41
C SER A 100 3.43 -12.32 -2.47
N LEU A 101 2.46 -12.75 -1.66
CA LEU A 101 1.76 -11.91 -0.70
C LEU A 101 2.20 -12.27 0.72
N GLU A 102 2.66 -11.29 1.48
CA GLU A 102 3.19 -11.47 2.83
C GLU A 102 2.34 -10.67 3.84
N PRO A 103 1.37 -11.33 4.51
CA PRO A 103 0.55 -10.67 5.52
C PRO A 103 1.34 -10.44 6.81
N HIS A 104 1.35 -9.20 7.30
CA HIS A 104 1.90 -8.78 8.58
C HIS A 104 0.76 -8.27 9.47
N PRO A 105 0.12 -9.12 10.29
CA PRO A 105 -1.00 -8.75 11.16
C PRO A 105 -0.53 -8.00 12.40
N GLU A 106 0.11 -6.87 12.20
CA GLU A 106 0.73 -6.07 13.25
C GLU A 106 0.65 -4.57 12.91
N ARG A 107 0.68 -3.75 13.96
CA ARG A 107 0.80 -2.30 13.80
C ARG A 107 2.23 -1.94 13.41
N PHE A 108 2.39 -1.09 12.40
CA PHE A 108 3.70 -0.52 12.08
C PHE A 108 4.17 0.35 13.25
N SER A 109 5.36 0.05 13.77
CA SER A 109 5.93 0.67 14.98
C SER A 109 7.45 0.87 14.84
N PRO A 110 8.08 1.70 15.71
CA PRO A 110 9.54 1.85 15.71
C PRO A 110 10.29 0.53 15.89
N GLU A 111 9.72 -0.41 16.67
CA GLU A 111 10.36 -1.68 17.03
C GLU A 111 10.39 -2.67 15.86
N ASN A 112 9.43 -2.59 14.94
CA ASN A 112 9.34 -3.51 13.79
C ASN A 112 9.69 -2.85 12.44
N ALA A 113 9.88 -1.54 12.39
CA ALA A 113 10.11 -0.77 11.18
C ALA A 113 11.32 -1.29 10.37
N GLU A 114 12.48 -1.50 11.01
CA GLU A 114 13.67 -2.03 10.35
C GLU A 114 13.41 -3.39 9.70
N ARG A 115 12.84 -4.33 10.45
CA ARG A 115 12.51 -5.67 9.96
C ARG A 115 11.54 -5.61 8.78
N LEU A 116 10.50 -4.78 8.89
CA LEU A 116 9.49 -4.66 7.84
C LEU A 116 10.01 -3.95 6.59
N LEU A 117 10.90 -2.96 6.72
CA LEU A 117 11.39 -2.21 5.58
C LEU A 117 12.56 -2.88 4.86
N SER A 118 13.40 -3.67 5.57
CA SER A 118 14.63 -4.25 5.00
C SER A 118 14.35 -5.10 3.76
N ASP A 119 13.22 -5.77 3.74
CA ASP A 119 12.88 -6.74 2.70
C ASP A 119 12.17 -6.16 1.47
N TYR A 120 11.86 -4.86 1.45
CA TYR A 120 11.11 -4.23 0.35
C TYR A 120 11.87 -3.06 -0.28
N ASP A 121 11.65 -2.87 -1.59
CA ASP A 121 12.30 -1.80 -2.36
C ASP A 121 11.61 -0.45 -2.18
N VAL A 122 10.28 -0.46 -2.03
CA VAL A 122 9.41 0.72 -1.95
C VAL A 122 8.40 0.53 -0.83
N VAL A 123 8.05 1.62 -0.16
CA VAL A 123 6.98 1.66 0.85
C VAL A 123 5.82 2.50 0.32
N LEU A 124 4.59 1.99 0.49
CA LEU A 124 3.37 2.73 0.21
C LEU A 124 2.63 2.99 1.53
N ASP A 125 2.43 4.26 1.85
CA ASP A 125 1.63 4.69 3.01
C ASP A 125 0.16 4.84 2.61
N GLY A 126 -0.64 3.87 3.02
CA GLY A 126 -2.10 3.86 2.95
C GLY A 126 -2.78 4.11 4.29
N SER A 127 -2.05 4.62 5.28
CA SER A 127 -2.59 4.92 6.60
C SER A 127 -3.49 6.16 6.59
N ASP A 128 -4.43 6.21 7.53
CA ASP A 128 -5.40 7.29 7.68
C ASP A 128 -5.13 8.20 8.89
N ASN A 129 -3.95 8.07 9.52
CA ASN A 129 -3.61 8.82 10.72
C ASN A 129 -2.20 9.41 10.66
N PHE A 130 -2.04 10.60 11.25
CA PHE A 130 -0.78 11.32 11.25
C PHE A 130 0.36 10.61 12.01
N PRO A 131 0.16 10.01 13.20
CA PRO A 131 1.25 9.32 13.89
C PRO A 131 1.90 8.24 13.04
N THR A 132 1.11 7.37 12.40
CA THR A 132 1.62 6.32 11.51
C THR A 132 2.33 6.92 10.30
N ARG A 133 1.76 7.94 9.67
CA ARG A 133 2.32 8.62 8.49
C ARG A 133 3.71 9.21 8.76
N TYR A 134 3.87 9.94 9.88
CA TYR A 134 5.17 10.48 10.27
C TYR A 134 6.17 9.37 10.60
N LEU A 135 5.74 8.31 11.27
CA LEU A 135 6.59 7.17 11.59
C LEU A 135 7.06 6.45 10.32
N VAL A 136 6.17 6.19 9.36
CA VAL A 136 6.53 5.56 8.07
C VAL A 136 7.52 6.44 7.32
N ASN A 137 7.27 7.77 7.25
CA ASN A 137 8.23 8.68 6.62
C ASN A 137 9.61 8.62 7.28
N ASP A 138 9.67 8.71 8.61
CA ASP A 138 10.93 8.75 9.34
C ASP A 138 11.70 7.44 9.17
N ALA A 139 11.02 6.31 9.21
CA ALA A 139 11.60 5.00 8.93
C ALA A 139 12.10 4.91 7.48
N CYS A 140 11.34 5.38 6.48
CA CYS A 140 11.77 5.40 5.10
C CYS A 140 13.04 6.25 4.90
N VAL A 141 13.14 7.38 5.58
CA VAL A 141 14.36 8.22 5.55
C VAL A 141 15.53 7.49 6.19
N MET A 142 15.34 6.89 7.36
CA MET A 142 16.41 6.17 8.08
C MET A 142 16.96 4.98 7.30
N PHE A 143 16.10 4.24 6.60
CA PHE A 143 16.47 3.03 5.87
C PHE A 143 16.63 3.26 4.35
N GLY A 144 16.61 4.53 3.90
CA GLY A 144 16.84 4.88 2.49
C GLY A 144 15.79 4.33 1.53
N LYS A 145 14.53 4.19 1.96
CA LYS A 145 13.45 3.65 1.14
C LYS A 145 12.61 4.76 0.51
N PRO A 146 12.30 4.69 -0.80
CA PRO A 146 11.29 5.55 -1.41
C PRO A 146 9.92 5.35 -0.74
N LEU A 147 9.21 6.46 -0.52
CA LEU A 147 7.88 6.48 0.08
C LEU A 147 6.86 6.98 -0.93
N CYS A 148 5.94 6.12 -1.36
CA CYS A 148 4.73 6.51 -2.07
C CYS A 148 3.67 6.89 -1.03
N PHE A 149 3.22 8.14 -1.10
CA PHE A 149 2.28 8.74 -0.16
C PHE A 149 0.93 8.97 -0.81
N GLY A 150 -0.14 8.63 -0.09
CA GLY A 150 -1.51 8.99 -0.44
C GLY A 150 -2.26 9.51 0.78
N SER A 151 -3.13 10.49 0.58
CA SER A 151 -4.09 10.92 1.60
C SER A 151 -5.37 11.45 0.96
N ILE A 152 -6.47 11.32 1.70
CA ILE A 152 -7.77 11.84 1.30
C ILE A 152 -8.34 12.65 2.47
N PHE A 153 -8.96 13.77 2.14
CA PHE A 153 -9.71 14.58 3.07
C PHE A 153 -10.98 15.11 2.38
N LYS A 154 -12.14 14.67 2.81
CA LYS A 154 -13.44 15.01 2.20
C LYS A 154 -13.48 14.68 0.71
N PHE A 155 -13.28 15.68 -0.17
CA PHE A 155 -13.31 15.57 -1.62
C PHE A 155 -11.96 15.88 -2.27
N GLU A 156 -10.90 15.96 -1.48
CA GLU A 156 -9.54 16.28 -1.94
C GLU A 156 -8.63 15.10 -1.69
N GLY A 157 -7.82 14.75 -2.70
CA GLY A 157 -6.78 13.73 -2.61
C GLY A 157 -5.40 14.33 -2.83
N GLN A 158 -4.41 13.77 -2.16
CA GLN A 158 -3.01 14.12 -2.34
C GLN A 158 -2.21 12.84 -2.59
N VAL A 159 -1.34 12.88 -3.58
CA VAL A 159 -0.38 11.81 -3.87
C VAL A 159 1.00 12.42 -4.09
N SER A 160 2.04 11.74 -3.63
CA SER A 160 3.43 12.15 -3.83
C SER A 160 4.38 10.98 -3.69
N VAL A 161 5.61 11.17 -4.16
CA VAL A 161 6.74 10.28 -3.86
C VAL A 161 7.77 11.08 -3.08
N PHE A 162 8.15 10.56 -1.91
CA PHE A 162 9.14 11.16 -1.02
C PHE A 162 10.38 10.28 -0.93
N ASN A 163 11.49 10.87 -0.50
CA ASN A 163 12.75 10.17 -0.24
C ASN A 163 13.25 9.35 -1.46
N TYR A 164 13.03 9.85 -2.67
CA TYR A 164 13.47 9.22 -3.90
C TYR A 164 14.55 10.06 -4.58
N GLN A 165 15.71 9.47 -4.89
CA GLN A 165 16.85 10.13 -5.56
C GLN A 165 17.24 11.47 -4.90
N ASP A 166 17.47 11.46 -3.60
CA ASP A 166 17.77 12.64 -2.76
C ASP A 166 16.69 13.73 -2.78
N GLY A 167 15.47 13.38 -3.21
CA GLY A 167 14.30 14.25 -3.20
C GLY A 167 13.78 14.54 -1.79
N PRO A 168 12.78 15.42 -1.67
CA PRO A 168 12.23 15.83 -0.38
C PRO A 168 11.60 14.67 0.37
N THR A 169 11.57 14.80 1.69
CA THR A 169 10.83 13.91 2.59
C THR A 169 9.45 14.51 2.90
N TYR A 170 8.55 13.72 3.48
CA TYR A 170 7.25 14.24 3.93
C TYR A 170 7.41 15.41 4.92
N ARG A 171 8.43 15.38 5.78
CA ARG A 171 8.72 16.47 6.74
C ARG A 171 9.23 17.74 6.08
N CYS A 172 9.76 17.70 4.85
CA CYS A 172 10.11 18.93 4.11
C CYS A 172 8.86 19.74 3.75
N LEU A 173 7.75 19.05 3.46
CA LEU A 173 6.48 19.68 3.13
C LEU A 173 5.62 19.96 4.37
N PHE A 174 5.62 19.03 5.32
CA PHE A 174 4.86 19.08 6.57
C PHE A 174 5.79 18.92 7.79
N PRO A 175 6.52 19.97 8.21
CA PRO A 175 7.56 19.86 9.22
C PRO A 175 7.06 19.43 10.60
N LYS A 176 5.82 19.76 10.92
CA LYS A 176 5.21 19.49 12.23
C LYS A 176 3.93 18.69 12.06
N SER A 177 3.81 17.63 12.87
CA SER A 177 2.53 16.92 12.97
C SER A 177 1.46 17.88 13.52
N PRO A 178 0.26 17.94 12.93
CA PRO A 178 -0.82 18.70 13.52
C PRO A 178 -1.17 18.14 14.90
N ASN A 179 -1.70 19.01 15.76
CA ASN A 179 -2.18 18.55 17.04
C ASN A 179 -3.40 17.61 16.81
N PRO A 180 -3.46 16.43 17.42
CA PRO A 180 -4.58 15.50 17.26
C PRO A 180 -5.95 16.11 17.56
N GLN A 181 -6.01 17.15 18.42
CA GLN A 181 -7.24 17.87 18.75
C GLN A 181 -7.72 18.83 17.63
N ASP A 182 -6.84 19.21 16.72
CA ASP A 182 -7.13 20.20 15.68
C ASP A 182 -7.54 19.54 14.35
N VAL A 183 -7.35 18.24 14.22
CA VAL A 183 -7.65 17.52 12.98
C VAL A 183 -8.52 16.30 13.29
N PRO A 184 -9.82 16.41 13.02
CA PRO A 184 -10.72 15.28 13.16
C PRO A 184 -10.35 14.16 12.16
N ASN A 185 -10.49 12.92 12.57
CA ASN A 185 -10.16 11.75 11.74
C ASN A 185 -11.25 11.47 10.67
N CYS A 186 -10.92 10.62 9.70
CA CYS A 186 -11.85 10.27 8.61
C CYS A 186 -13.16 9.62 9.11
N ALA A 187 -13.16 8.98 10.28
CA ALA A 187 -14.35 8.40 10.86
C ALA A 187 -15.33 9.47 11.36
N GLU A 188 -14.82 10.64 11.77
CA GLU A 188 -15.63 11.76 12.28
C GLU A 188 -16.16 12.65 11.15
N ILE A 189 -15.41 12.81 10.05
CA ILE A 189 -15.77 13.74 8.97
C ILE A 189 -16.49 13.03 7.83
N GLY A 190 -16.24 11.74 7.66
CA GLY A 190 -16.69 10.95 6.52
C GLY A 190 -15.74 11.08 5.32
N VAL A 191 -15.84 10.12 4.42
CA VAL A 191 -15.07 10.04 3.16
C VAL A 191 -15.90 9.34 2.10
N ILE A 192 -15.79 9.82 0.86
CA ILE A 192 -16.37 9.13 -0.31
C ILE A 192 -15.34 8.14 -0.84
N GLY A 193 -15.73 6.86 -0.93
CA GLY A 193 -14.82 5.76 -1.22
C GLY A 193 -14.29 5.67 -2.65
N VAL A 194 -14.73 6.54 -3.56
CA VAL A 194 -14.32 6.55 -4.98
C VAL A 194 -13.28 7.61 -5.32
N LEU A 195 -12.70 8.27 -4.33
CA LEU A 195 -11.63 9.24 -4.52
C LEU A 195 -10.27 8.57 -4.62
#